data_9a0e1882b5b74a6558d60711d309e2a6
#
_entry.id   9a0e1882b5b74a6558d60711d309e2a6
#
_cell.length_a   1.000
_cell.length_b   1.000
_cell.length_c   1.000
_cell.angle_alpha   90.00
_cell.angle_beta   90.00
_cell.angle_gamma   90.00
#
_symmetry.space_group_name_H-M   'P 1'
#
loop_
_entity.id
_entity.type
_entity.pdbx_description
1 polymer ?
#
loop_
_entity_poly.entity_id
_entity_poly.type
_entity_poly.pdbx_seq_one_letter_code
_entity_poly.pdbx_strand_id
1 'polypeptide(L)' 'MKNRVRELRESHGWSQGALAEQLEVSRQTVNAIENGKYDPSLPLAFKLARLF' A
#
# COMPACT_ATOMS: atom_id res chain seq x y z
N MET A 1 4.78 6.48 -7.92
CA MET A 1 4.40 6.42 -6.52
C MET A 1 5.18 5.32 -5.77
N LYS A 2 6.37 5.19 -5.97
CA LYS A 2 7.15 4.18 -5.30
C LYS A 2 7.61 4.71 -3.95
N ASN A 3 7.86 3.86 -3.03
CA ASN A 3 8.52 4.14 -1.76
C ASN A 3 7.74 5.00 -0.78
N ARG A 4 6.87 5.90 -1.27
CA ARG A 4 6.06 6.71 -0.36
C ARG A 4 5.11 5.84 0.44
N VAL A 5 4.51 4.86 -0.23
CA VAL A 5 3.62 3.92 0.43
C VAL A 5 4.39 3.14 1.50
N ARG A 6 5.59 2.71 1.16
CA ARG A 6 6.42 1.98 2.10
C ARG A 6 6.78 2.83 3.29
N GLU A 7 7.18 4.07 3.06
CA GLU A 7 7.53 4.98 4.16
C GLU A 7 6.35 5.19 5.10
N LEU A 8 5.18 5.42 4.52
CA LEU A 8 3.99 5.65 5.33
C LEU A 8 3.62 4.41 6.12
N ARG A 9 3.72 3.24 5.48
CA ARG A 9 3.44 1.98 6.15
C ARG A 9 4.37 1.78 7.33
N GLU A 10 5.66 2.01 7.12
CA GLU A 10 6.65 1.81 8.18
C GLU A 10 6.47 2.81 9.31
N SER A 11 6.05 4.02 8.99
CA SER A 11 5.82 5.02 10.04
C SER A 11 4.65 4.63 10.94
N HIS A 12 3.73 3.81 10.44
CA HIS A 12 2.62 3.29 11.24
C HIS A 12 2.97 1.99 11.94
N GLY A 13 4.17 1.46 11.71
CA GLY A 13 4.58 0.21 12.31
C GLY A 13 3.90 -1.01 11.72
N TRP A 14 3.41 -0.93 10.48
CA TRP A 14 2.68 -2.02 9.86
C TRP A 14 3.57 -2.88 8.98
N SER A 15 3.30 -4.18 8.96
CA SER A 15 3.89 -5.08 7.98
C SER A 15 3.16 -4.90 6.65
N GLN A 16 3.73 -5.46 5.57
CA GLN A 16 3.03 -5.46 4.29
C GLN A 16 1.69 -6.20 4.39
N GLY A 17 1.66 -7.29 5.17
CA GLY A 17 0.42 -8.02 5.37
C GLY A 17 -0.62 -7.20 6.09
N ALA A 18 -0.21 -6.43 7.09
CA ALA A 18 -1.15 -5.58 7.82
C ALA A 18 -1.73 -4.51 6.91
N LEU A 19 -0.89 -3.89 6.07
CA LEU A 19 -1.38 -2.89 5.13
C LEU A 19 -2.32 -3.53 4.11
N ALA A 20 -1.97 -4.73 3.63
CA ALA A 20 -2.82 -5.44 2.68
C ALA A 20 -4.21 -5.66 3.24
N GLU A 21 -4.30 -6.03 4.51
CA GLU A 21 -5.59 -6.22 5.15
C GLU A 21 -6.39 -4.92 5.20
N GLN A 22 -5.72 -3.82 5.51
CA GLN A 22 -6.38 -2.52 5.56
C GLN A 22 -6.92 -2.12 4.19
N LEU A 23 -6.20 -2.48 3.14
CA LEU A 23 -6.60 -2.14 1.77
C LEU A 23 -7.49 -3.19 1.13
N GLU A 24 -7.66 -4.34 1.79
CA GLU A 24 -8.46 -5.45 1.26
C GLU A 24 -7.88 -6.01 -0.03
N VAL A 25 -6.56 -6.09 -0.09
CA VAL A 25 -5.85 -6.65 -1.24
C VAL A 25 -4.85 -7.67 -0.74
N SER A 26 -4.19 -8.38 -1.65
CA SER A 26 -3.18 -9.35 -1.28
C SER A 26 -1.88 -8.65 -0.89
N ARG A 27 -1.06 -9.35 -0.11
CA ARG A 27 0.25 -8.84 0.25
C ARG A 27 1.12 -8.65 -0.99
N GLN A 28 0.94 -9.52 -1.98
CA GLN A 28 1.67 -9.39 -3.25
C GLN A 28 1.37 -8.08 -3.93
N THR A 29 0.12 -7.62 -3.86
CA THR A 29 -0.27 -6.34 -4.43
C THR A 29 0.44 -5.20 -3.73
N VAL A 30 0.51 -5.23 -2.39
CA VAL A 30 1.23 -4.21 -1.65
C VAL A 30 2.70 -4.21 -2.03
N ASN A 31 3.30 -5.38 -2.12
CA ASN A 31 4.69 -5.50 -2.51
C ASN A 31 4.94 -4.88 -3.90
N ALA A 32 4.06 -5.18 -4.85
CA ALA A 32 4.20 -4.66 -6.20
C ALA A 32 4.07 -3.14 -6.23
N ILE A 33 3.14 -2.59 -5.45
CA ILE A 33 2.98 -1.14 -5.36
C ILE A 33 4.25 -0.50 -4.79
N GLU A 34 4.77 -1.06 -3.71
CA GLU A 34 5.94 -0.50 -3.05
C GLU A 34 7.19 -0.56 -3.93
N ASN A 35 7.25 -1.54 -4.81
CA ASN A 35 8.38 -1.70 -5.72
C ASN A 35 8.21 -0.95 -7.03
N GLY A 36 7.10 -0.24 -7.19
CA GLY A 36 6.85 0.53 -8.40
C GLY A 36 6.50 -0.30 -9.61
N LYS A 37 6.15 -1.57 -9.42
CA LYS A 37 5.82 -2.47 -10.52
C LYS A 37 4.34 -2.46 -10.86
N TYR A 38 3.54 -1.80 -10.06
CA TYR A 38 2.10 -1.81 -10.23
C TYR A 38 1.55 -0.48 -9.74
N ASP A 39 0.81 0.20 -10.59
CA ASP A 39 0.15 1.44 -10.21
C ASP A 39 -1.23 1.08 -9.67
N PRO A 40 -1.57 1.55 -8.47
CA PRO A 40 -2.87 1.22 -7.90
C PRO A 40 -4.00 1.78 -8.76
N SER A 41 -5.09 1.02 -8.83
CA SER A 41 -6.30 1.50 -9.48
C SER A 41 -6.81 2.72 -8.72
N LEU A 42 -7.70 3.48 -9.36
CA LEU A 42 -8.24 4.68 -8.72
C LEU A 42 -8.94 4.36 -7.39
N PRO A 43 -9.79 3.32 -7.31
CA PRO A 43 -10.38 2.98 -6.01
C PRO A 43 -9.34 2.64 -4.96
N LEU A 44 -8.28 1.94 -5.34
CA LEU A 44 -7.23 1.59 -4.40
C LEU A 44 -6.44 2.82 -3.98
N ALA A 45 -6.21 3.74 -4.91
CA ALA A 45 -5.52 4.98 -4.59
C ALA A 45 -6.33 5.80 -3.58
N PHE A 46 -7.64 5.82 -3.71
CA PHE A 46 -8.50 6.48 -2.73
C PHE A 46 -8.41 5.83 -1.37
N LYS A 47 -8.36 4.50 -1.31
CA LYS A 47 -8.20 3.81 -0.05
C LYS A 47 -6.87 4.16 0.61
N LEU A 48 -5.81 4.23 -0.17
CA LEU A 48 -4.50 4.64 0.35
C LEU A 48 -4.56 6.06 0.90
N ALA A 49 -5.19 6.97 0.18
CA ALA A 49 -5.30 8.35 0.61
C ALA A 49 -6.08 8.48 1.93
N ARG A 50 -7.12 7.69 2.09
CA ARG A 50 -7.91 7.70 3.31
C ARG A 50 -7.16 7.10 4.48
N LEU A 51 -6.37 6.08 4.21
CA LEU A 51 -5.66 5.35 5.25
C LEU A 51 -4.52 6.20 5.81
N PHE A 52 -3.91 6.97 4.97
CA PHE A 52 -2.82 7.84 5.34
C PHE A 52 -3.22 9.30 5.22
#